data_531e87b26305e1562e8c14a7ea09ca3e
#
_entry.id   531e87b26305e1562e8c14a7ea09ca3e
#
_cell.length_a   1.000
_cell.length_b   1.000
_cell.length_c   1.000
_cell.angle_alpha   90.00
_cell.angle_beta   90.00
_cell.angle_gamma   90.00
#
_symmetry.space_group_name_H-M   'P 1'
#
loop_
_entity.id
_entity.type
_entity.pdbx_description
1 polymer ?
#
loop_
_entity_poly.entity_id
_entity_poly.type
_entity_poly.pdbx_seq_one_letter_code
_entity_poly.pdbx_strand_id
1 'polypeptide(L)'
;MAKSWKTPLAIIVIMLAVLVASFILPGRQGSRVLAPEFTLTDLDGNEVGLANFKGQVVVLNFWATWCPYCVAEMEELDAAAGRLAARGVKVLAINIMQRETIAGIQEFLGKKEHNYLVLLDHDSRVARSYGVGGIPTTFIIDRQGQIRRVKQGPVEPGELDRLVKDLL
;
A
#
# COMPACT_ATOMS: atom_id res chain seq x y z
N MET A 1 51.14 -38.75 -26.21
CA MET A 1 50.62 -37.55 -25.55
C MET A 1 49.16 -37.37 -25.91
N ALA A 2 48.25 -37.90 -25.12
CA ALA A 2 46.79 -37.80 -25.37
C ALA A 2 46.27 -36.52 -24.71
N LYS A 3 46.04 -35.48 -25.51
CA LYS A 3 45.49 -34.18 -25.09
C LYS A 3 44.04 -34.37 -24.69
N SER A 4 43.70 -34.26 -23.42
CA SER A 4 42.36 -34.51 -22.88
C SER A 4 41.35 -33.48 -23.41
N TRP A 5 40.56 -33.86 -24.40
CA TRP A 5 39.47 -33.09 -24.99
C TRP A 5 38.21 -33.05 -24.09
N LYS A 6 38.29 -33.61 -22.89
CA LYS A 6 37.12 -33.74 -21.99
C LYS A 6 36.80 -32.46 -21.21
N THR A 7 37.73 -31.50 -21.13
CA THR A 7 37.56 -30.27 -20.35
C THR A 7 36.58 -29.21 -20.96
N PRO A 8 36.53 -29.00 -22.31
CA PRO A 8 35.61 -28.01 -22.86
C PRO A 8 34.13 -28.44 -22.76
N LEU A 9 33.85 -29.74 -22.91
CA LEU A 9 32.48 -30.26 -22.83
C LEU A 9 31.91 -30.13 -21.41
N ALA A 10 32.71 -30.37 -20.38
CA ALA A 10 32.31 -30.22 -18.99
C ALA A 10 31.99 -28.74 -18.65
N ILE A 11 32.78 -27.80 -19.16
CA ILE A 11 32.54 -26.35 -18.98
C ILE A 11 31.24 -25.93 -19.66
N ILE A 12 30.97 -26.39 -20.88
CA ILE A 12 29.73 -26.07 -21.60
C ILE A 12 28.51 -26.65 -20.86
N VAL A 13 28.57 -27.85 -20.33
CA VAL A 13 27.48 -28.44 -19.56
C VAL A 13 27.22 -27.68 -18.26
N ILE A 14 28.27 -27.27 -17.56
CA ILE A 14 28.12 -26.42 -16.34
C ILE A 14 27.55 -25.07 -16.66
N MET A 15 27.98 -24.41 -17.72
CA MET A 15 27.42 -23.12 -18.16
C MET A 15 25.94 -23.23 -18.55
N LEU A 16 25.56 -24.29 -19.26
CA LEU A 16 24.16 -24.58 -19.60
C LEU A 16 23.34 -24.87 -18.34
N ALA A 17 23.86 -25.63 -17.40
CA ALA A 17 23.19 -25.91 -16.14
C ALA A 17 22.98 -24.63 -15.29
N VAL A 18 23.97 -23.73 -15.25
CA VAL A 18 23.87 -22.44 -14.58
C VAL A 18 22.85 -21.52 -15.27
N LEU A 19 22.84 -21.50 -16.61
CA LEU A 19 21.83 -20.75 -17.38
C LEU A 19 20.41 -21.27 -17.15
N VAL A 20 20.23 -22.58 -17.17
CA VAL A 20 18.93 -23.22 -16.91
C VAL A 20 18.51 -23.01 -15.44
N ALA A 21 19.43 -23.11 -14.49
CA ALA A 21 19.15 -22.81 -13.08
C ALA A 21 18.76 -21.34 -12.88
N SER A 22 19.37 -20.41 -13.61
CA SER A 22 19.00 -18.98 -13.57
C SER A 22 17.61 -18.70 -14.14
N PHE A 23 17.11 -19.54 -15.03
CA PHE A 23 15.77 -19.44 -15.61
C PHE A 23 14.69 -20.14 -14.77
N ILE A 24 15.06 -21.16 -14.00
CA ILE A 24 14.14 -21.97 -13.19
C ILE A 24 14.04 -21.45 -11.76
N LEU A 25 15.08 -20.77 -11.25
CA LEU A 25 15.03 -20.14 -9.92
C LEU A 25 14.08 -18.94 -9.99
N PRO A 26 12.99 -18.93 -9.22
CA PRO A 26 12.11 -17.77 -9.14
C PRO A 26 12.96 -16.57 -8.72
N GLY A 27 12.90 -15.53 -9.55
CA GLY A 27 13.65 -14.29 -9.32
C GLY A 27 13.51 -13.87 -7.87
N ARG A 28 14.62 -13.41 -7.30
CA ARG A 28 14.76 -12.89 -5.95
C ARG A 28 13.55 -12.03 -5.59
N GLN A 29 12.60 -12.61 -4.87
CA GLN A 29 11.45 -11.89 -4.33
C GLN A 29 12.03 -10.81 -3.43
N GLY A 30 11.86 -9.54 -3.82
CA GLY A 30 12.21 -8.41 -2.96
C GLY A 30 11.66 -8.64 -1.56
N SER A 31 12.37 -8.16 -0.55
CA SER A 31 12.01 -8.32 0.87
C SER A 31 10.52 -8.11 1.06
N ARG A 32 9.81 -9.16 1.46
CA ARG A 32 8.37 -9.10 1.72
C ARG A 32 8.19 -8.36 3.03
N VAL A 33 7.86 -7.08 2.96
CA VAL A 33 7.61 -6.25 4.14
C VAL A 33 6.12 -6.38 4.47
N LEU A 34 5.81 -7.06 5.58
CA LEU A 34 4.46 -7.09 6.11
C LEU A 34 4.05 -5.70 6.58
N ALA A 35 2.82 -5.31 6.29
CA ALA A 35 2.25 -4.09 6.81
C ALA A 35 2.12 -4.19 8.33
N PRO A 36 2.58 -3.19 9.10
CA PRO A 36 2.36 -3.14 10.55
C PRO A 36 0.87 -3.23 10.86
N GLU A 37 0.50 -4.16 11.74
CA GLU A 37 -0.88 -4.30 12.21
C GLU A 37 -1.26 -3.10 13.08
N PHE A 38 -2.52 -2.68 12.99
CA PHE A 38 -3.08 -1.62 13.81
C PHE A 38 -4.55 -1.87 14.10
N THR A 39 -5.06 -1.21 15.14
CA THR A 39 -6.47 -1.00 15.42
C THR A 39 -6.66 0.48 15.74
N LEU A 40 -7.55 1.14 15.02
CA LEU A 40 -7.92 2.55 15.17
C LEU A 40 -9.44 2.67 15.29
N THR A 41 -9.94 3.82 15.69
CA THR A 41 -11.37 4.11 15.65
C THR A 41 -11.75 4.86 14.38
N ASP A 42 -12.94 4.60 13.87
CA ASP A 42 -13.56 5.44 12.84
C ASP A 42 -14.21 6.70 13.46
N LEU A 43 -14.90 7.49 12.63
CA LEU A 43 -15.59 8.72 13.06
C LEU A 43 -16.81 8.45 13.96
N ASP A 44 -17.34 7.24 13.95
CA ASP A 44 -18.48 6.81 14.76
C ASP A 44 -18.04 6.10 16.05
N GLY A 45 -16.71 5.94 16.26
CA GLY A 45 -16.12 5.32 17.44
C GLY A 45 -16.01 3.79 17.35
N ASN A 46 -16.27 3.18 16.18
CA ASN A 46 -16.08 1.74 16.00
C ASN A 46 -14.60 1.40 15.82
N GLU A 47 -14.17 0.30 16.43
CA GLU A 47 -12.81 -0.21 16.24
C GLU A 47 -12.64 -0.88 14.88
N VAL A 48 -11.62 -0.47 14.15
CA VAL A 48 -11.27 -0.99 12.83
C VAL A 48 -9.79 -1.34 12.79
N GLY A 49 -9.49 -2.61 12.52
CA GLY A 49 -8.14 -3.11 12.37
C GLY A 49 -7.78 -3.42 10.92
N LEU A 50 -6.49 -3.37 10.58
CA LEU A 50 -6.02 -3.84 9.27
C LEU A 50 -6.43 -5.29 9.01
N ALA A 51 -6.45 -6.12 10.06
CA ALA A 51 -6.87 -7.52 10.01
C ALA A 51 -8.29 -7.73 9.49
N ASN A 52 -9.19 -6.75 9.60
CA ASN A 52 -10.57 -6.83 9.08
C ASN A 52 -10.62 -6.91 7.53
N PHE A 53 -9.52 -6.53 6.87
CA PHE A 53 -9.43 -6.49 5.40
C PHE A 53 -8.55 -7.60 4.81
N LYS A 54 -8.27 -8.66 5.56
CA LYS A 54 -7.53 -9.82 5.05
C LYS A 54 -8.18 -10.38 3.78
N GLY A 55 -7.36 -10.66 2.77
CA GLY A 55 -7.82 -11.15 1.47
C GLY A 55 -8.28 -10.04 0.50
N GLN A 56 -8.27 -8.78 0.94
CA GLN A 56 -8.51 -7.61 0.08
C GLN A 56 -7.20 -6.87 -0.20
N VAL A 57 -7.16 -6.13 -1.29
CA VAL A 57 -6.12 -5.11 -1.50
C VAL A 57 -6.50 -3.88 -0.69
N VAL A 58 -5.56 -3.35 0.10
CA VAL A 58 -5.80 -2.16 0.92
C VAL A 58 -4.97 -1.00 0.40
N VAL A 59 -5.63 0.12 0.15
CA VAL A 59 -5.02 1.43 -0.06
C VAL A 59 -5.09 2.17 1.26
N LEU A 60 -3.93 2.42 1.87
CA LEU A 60 -3.82 3.09 3.16
C LEU A 60 -3.21 4.47 2.93
N ASN A 61 -4.01 5.53 3.08
CA ASN A 61 -3.61 6.91 2.85
C ASN A 61 -3.51 7.66 4.18
N PHE A 62 -2.37 8.31 4.45
CA PHE A 62 -2.16 9.16 5.63
C PHE A 62 -2.34 10.62 5.27
N TRP A 63 -3.20 11.33 5.99
CA TRP A 63 -3.62 12.68 5.67
C TRP A 63 -3.97 13.55 6.89
N ALA A 64 -4.21 14.84 6.66
CA ALA A 64 -4.75 15.79 7.64
C ALA A 64 -5.54 16.91 6.93
N THR A 65 -6.48 17.54 7.62
CA THR A 65 -7.31 18.62 7.05
C THR A 65 -6.50 19.89 6.73
N TRP A 66 -5.46 20.15 7.50
CA TRP A 66 -4.57 21.30 7.32
C TRP A 66 -3.49 21.10 6.24
N CYS A 67 -3.44 19.94 5.59
CA CYS A 67 -2.47 19.63 4.54
C CYS A 67 -3.06 19.95 3.15
N PRO A 68 -2.63 21.02 2.46
CA PRO A 68 -3.23 21.40 1.18
C PRO A 68 -3.15 20.34 0.10
N TYR A 69 -2.02 19.59 0.03
CA TYR A 69 -1.85 18.50 -0.93
C TYR A 69 -2.75 17.29 -0.62
N CYS A 70 -3.02 17.05 0.69
CA CYS A 70 -3.97 16.00 1.09
C CYS A 70 -5.39 16.39 0.67
N VAL A 71 -5.78 17.65 0.91
CA VAL A 71 -7.11 18.17 0.53
C VAL A 71 -7.32 18.04 -0.99
N ALA A 72 -6.29 18.36 -1.77
CA ALA A 72 -6.37 18.33 -3.23
C ALA A 72 -6.61 16.91 -3.80
N GLU A 73 -6.15 15.86 -3.13
CA GLU A 73 -6.32 14.47 -3.61
C GLU A 73 -7.63 13.80 -3.14
N MET A 74 -8.33 14.36 -2.13
CA MET A 74 -9.48 13.68 -1.47
C MET A 74 -10.60 13.33 -2.44
N GLU A 75 -10.86 14.17 -3.45
CA GLU A 75 -11.89 13.91 -4.45
C GLU A 75 -11.52 12.70 -5.34
N GLU A 76 -10.26 12.63 -5.79
CA GLU A 76 -9.78 11.48 -6.55
C GLU A 76 -9.72 10.21 -5.67
N LEU A 77 -9.33 10.35 -4.40
CA LEU A 77 -9.32 9.22 -3.46
C LEU A 77 -10.73 8.64 -3.31
N ASP A 78 -11.74 9.49 -3.18
CA ASP A 78 -13.15 9.08 -3.09
C ASP A 78 -13.64 8.41 -4.38
N ALA A 79 -13.38 9.02 -5.52
CA ALA A 79 -13.74 8.48 -6.82
C ALA A 79 -13.06 7.13 -7.10
N ALA A 80 -11.77 7.01 -6.81
CA ALA A 80 -11.02 5.76 -6.95
C ALA A 80 -11.54 4.68 -6.01
N ALA A 81 -11.85 5.03 -4.75
CA ALA A 81 -12.43 4.10 -3.78
C ALA A 81 -13.73 3.49 -4.30
N GLY A 82 -14.62 4.32 -4.86
CA GLY A 82 -15.87 3.86 -5.46
C GLY A 82 -15.65 2.92 -6.66
N ARG A 83 -14.74 3.29 -7.58
CA ARG A 83 -14.43 2.46 -8.77
C ARG A 83 -13.79 1.12 -8.41
N LEU A 84 -12.94 1.09 -7.40
CA LEU A 84 -12.13 -0.07 -7.04
C LEU A 84 -12.82 -1.01 -6.04
N ALA A 85 -13.88 -0.57 -5.34
CA ALA A 85 -14.59 -1.37 -4.34
C ALA A 85 -15.07 -2.71 -4.89
N ALA A 86 -15.71 -2.72 -6.07
CA ALA A 86 -16.22 -3.93 -6.73
C ALA A 86 -15.11 -4.91 -7.15
N ARG A 87 -13.84 -4.47 -7.14
CA ARG A 87 -12.65 -5.26 -7.49
C ARG A 87 -11.92 -5.81 -6.25
N GLY A 88 -12.52 -5.63 -5.07
CA GLY A 88 -11.95 -6.11 -3.80
C GLY A 88 -10.82 -5.23 -3.27
N VAL A 89 -10.87 -3.93 -3.55
CA VAL A 89 -9.97 -2.93 -2.96
C VAL A 89 -10.72 -2.15 -1.89
N LYS A 90 -10.10 -1.99 -0.73
CA LYS A 90 -10.58 -1.11 0.35
C LYS A 90 -9.65 0.08 0.51
N VAL A 91 -10.21 1.28 0.55
CA VAL A 91 -9.47 2.51 0.81
C VAL A 91 -9.70 2.95 2.26
N LEU A 92 -8.61 3.11 3.00
CA LEU A 92 -8.58 3.58 4.39
C LEU A 92 -7.82 4.90 4.43
N ALA A 93 -8.50 5.97 4.81
CA ALA A 93 -7.93 7.30 4.97
C ALA A 93 -7.62 7.54 6.45
N ILE A 94 -6.35 7.36 6.85
CA ILE A 94 -5.91 7.55 8.25
C ILE A 94 -5.58 9.03 8.47
N ASN A 95 -6.41 9.71 9.27
CA ASN A 95 -6.07 11.04 9.75
C ASN A 95 -5.06 10.94 10.90
N ILE A 96 -3.92 11.64 10.76
CA ILE A 96 -2.82 11.57 11.75
C ILE A 96 -3.11 12.36 13.03
N MET A 97 -4.28 13.00 13.15
CA MET A 97 -4.80 13.72 14.33
C MET A 97 -3.86 14.80 14.92
N GLN A 98 -2.90 15.29 14.13
CA GLN A 98 -2.04 16.38 14.57
C GLN A 98 -2.74 17.72 14.43
N ARG A 99 -2.96 18.41 15.55
CA ARG A 99 -3.63 19.72 15.62
C ARG A 99 -5.07 19.70 15.11
N GLU A 100 -5.76 18.59 15.25
CA GLU A 100 -7.14 18.42 14.78
C GLU A 100 -8.04 17.87 15.88
N THR A 101 -9.34 18.05 15.70
CA THR A 101 -10.38 17.46 16.51
C THR A 101 -11.30 16.62 15.63
N ILE A 102 -11.98 15.64 16.22
CA ILE A 102 -12.95 14.82 15.48
C ILE A 102 -14.02 15.71 14.85
N ALA A 103 -14.53 16.71 15.61
CA ALA A 103 -15.53 17.67 15.10
C ALA A 103 -15.02 18.47 13.88
N GLY A 104 -13.75 18.90 13.91
CA GLY A 104 -13.13 19.61 12.77
C GLY A 104 -12.97 18.72 11.54
N ILE A 105 -12.63 17.43 11.73
CA ILE A 105 -12.55 16.48 10.63
C ILE A 105 -13.95 16.21 10.05
N GLN A 106 -14.96 16.02 10.90
CA GLN A 106 -16.35 15.84 10.48
C GLN A 106 -16.90 17.07 9.73
N GLU A 107 -16.58 18.27 10.20
CA GLU A 107 -16.95 19.52 9.53
C GLU A 107 -16.28 19.62 8.15
N PHE A 108 -14.99 19.29 8.04
CA PHE A 108 -14.25 19.28 6.79
C PHE A 108 -14.83 18.28 5.77
N LEU A 109 -15.15 17.08 6.20
CA LEU A 109 -15.74 16.04 5.35
C LEU A 109 -17.18 16.36 4.96
N GLY A 110 -17.89 17.17 5.77
CA GLY A 110 -19.29 17.51 5.55
C GLY A 110 -20.24 16.33 5.76
N LYS A 111 -21.44 16.46 5.18
CA LYS A 111 -22.49 15.40 5.29
C LYS A 111 -22.49 14.40 4.13
N LYS A 112 -21.50 14.47 3.24
CA LYS A 112 -21.38 13.57 2.10
C LYS A 112 -20.91 12.20 2.59
N GLU A 113 -21.53 11.15 2.10
CA GLU A 113 -20.99 9.80 2.24
C GLU A 113 -19.75 9.65 1.36
N HIS A 114 -18.69 9.07 1.93
CA HIS A 114 -17.44 8.81 1.24
C HIS A 114 -17.27 7.31 0.97
N ASN A 115 -16.68 6.98 -0.17
CA ASN A 115 -16.39 5.60 -0.55
C ASN A 115 -15.17 5.02 0.21
N TYR A 116 -14.37 5.87 0.84
CA TYR A 116 -13.27 5.48 1.72
C TYR A 116 -13.68 5.52 3.19
N LEU A 117 -13.00 4.75 4.02
CA LEU A 117 -13.20 4.74 5.47
C LEU A 117 -12.19 5.65 6.14
N VAL A 118 -12.66 6.58 6.97
CA VAL A 118 -11.80 7.47 7.77
C VAL A 118 -11.48 6.82 9.10
N LEU A 119 -10.19 6.77 9.43
CA LEU A 119 -9.68 6.26 10.71
C LEU A 119 -8.85 7.33 11.42
N LEU A 120 -8.83 7.29 12.75
CA LEU A 120 -8.26 8.33 13.60
C LEU A 120 -7.01 7.80 14.32
N ASP A 121 -5.83 8.29 13.94
CA ASP A 121 -4.55 7.96 14.58
C ASP A 121 -4.19 9.04 15.63
N HIS A 122 -4.87 9.00 16.79
CA HIS A 122 -4.85 10.05 17.82
C HIS A 122 -3.45 10.46 18.29
N ASP A 123 -2.51 9.55 18.34
CA ASP A 123 -1.13 9.78 18.78
C ASP A 123 -0.11 9.65 17.64
N SER A 124 -0.56 9.58 16.39
CA SER A 124 0.25 9.34 15.19
C SER A 124 1.13 8.07 15.30
N ARG A 125 0.73 7.10 16.13
CA ARG A 125 1.51 5.87 16.36
C ARG A 125 1.54 4.99 15.13
N VAL A 126 0.41 4.88 14.43
CA VAL A 126 0.33 4.09 13.20
C VAL A 126 1.15 4.76 12.11
N ALA A 127 1.04 6.09 11.93
CA ALA A 127 1.88 6.83 11.00
C ALA A 127 3.38 6.59 11.26
N ARG A 128 3.82 6.62 12.53
CA ARG A 128 5.21 6.31 12.89
C ARG A 128 5.60 4.87 12.58
N SER A 129 4.73 3.89 12.86
CA SER A 129 5.03 2.47 12.59
C SER A 129 5.18 2.17 11.10
N TYR A 130 4.50 2.93 10.26
CA TYR A 130 4.63 2.89 8.79
C TYR A 130 5.80 3.74 8.26
N GLY A 131 6.52 4.46 9.13
CA GLY A 131 7.63 5.32 8.73
C GLY A 131 7.19 6.54 7.92
N VAL A 132 5.97 7.05 8.15
CA VAL A 132 5.44 8.23 7.45
C VAL A 132 6.24 9.46 7.84
N GLY A 133 7.10 9.93 6.93
CA GLY A 133 7.93 11.13 7.12
C GLY A 133 7.27 12.43 6.65
N GLY A 134 6.13 12.33 5.95
CA GLY A 134 5.35 13.48 5.44
C GLY A 134 4.01 13.02 4.89
N ILE A 135 3.07 13.93 4.77
CA ILE A 135 1.74 13.68 4.22
C ILE A 135 1.49 14.53 2.96
N PRO A 136 0.68 14.03 2.00
CA PRO A 136 0.09 12.70 2.00
C PRO A 136 1.10 11.59 1.68
N THR A 137 0.90 10.41 2.27
CA THR A 137 1.64 9.19 1.92
C THR A 137 0.66 8.03 1.81
N THR A 138 0.72 7.29 0.70
CA THR A 138 -0.18 6.19 0.39
C THR A 138 0.59 4.88 0.29
N PHE A 139 0.14 3.87 1.01
CA PHE A 139 0.65 2.50 0.95
C PHE A 139 -0.34 1.61 0.21
N ILE A 140 0.16 0.76 -0.68
CA ILE A 140 -0.62 -0.29 -1.33
C ILE A 140 -0.23 -1.61 -0.70
N ILE A 141 -1.20 -2.27 -0.08
CA ILE A 141 -1.03 -3.53 0.64
C ILE A 141 -1.79 -4.62 -0.12
N ASP A 142 -1.14 -5.73 -0.39
CA ASP A 142 -1.76 -6.85 -1.12
C ASP A 142 -2.65 -7.72 -0.22
N ARG A 143 -3.31 -8.70 -0.84
CA ARG A 143 -4.23 -9.65 -0.17
C ARG A 143 -3.56 -10.51 0.91
N GLN A 144 -2.21 -10.60 0.90
CA GLN A 144 -1.40 -11.29 1.89
C GLN A 144 -0.90 -10.37 3.01
N GLY A 145 -1.31 -9.08 3.01
CA GLY A 145 -0.89 -8.09 3.99
C GLY A 145 0.53 -7.55 3.77
N GLN A 146 1.09 -7.66 2.56
CA GLN A 146 2.42 -7.17 2.23
C GLN A 146 2.35 -5.79 1.59
N ILE A 147 3.21 -4.88 2.03
CA ILE A 147 3.38 -3.59 1.37
C ILE A 147 4.03 -3.82 0.01
N ARG A 148 3.33 -3.45 -1.04
CA ARG A 148 3.77 -3.60 -2.43
C ARG A 148 4.29 -2.30 -3.03
N ARG A 149 3.72 -1.18 -2.61
CA ARG A 149 4.10 0.15 -3.08
C ARG A 149 3.92 1.19 -2.00
N VAL A 150 4.74 2.23 -2.06
CA VAL A 150 4.60 3.43 -1.26
C VAL A 150 4.67 4.63 -2.20
N LYS A 151 3.65 5.47 -2.17
CA LYS A 151 3.57 6.73 -2.90
C LYS A 151 3.65 7.88 -1.91
N GLN A 152 4.65 8.72 -2.05
CA GLN A 152 4.77 9.99 -1.32
C GLN A 152 4.24 11.14 -2.18
N GLY A 153 3.54 12.07 -1.57
CA GLY A 153 2.85 13.16 -2.25
C GLY A 153 1.46 12.74 -2.76
N PRO A 154 0.71 13.70 -3.32
CA PRO A 154 -0.69 13.50 -3.69
C PRO A 154 -0.86 12.45 -4.79
N VAL A 155 -1.98 11.75 -4.73
CA VAL A 155 -2.41 10.79 -5.74
C VAL A 155 -3.03 11.54 -6.91
N GLU A 156 -2.52 11.28 -8.11
CA GLU A 156 -3.02 11.87 -9.34
C GLU A 156 -4.23 11.09 -9.90
N PRO A 157 -5.08 11.72 -10.71
CA PRO A 157 -6.23 11.05 -11.34
C PRO A 157 -5.85 9.73 -12.04
N GLY A 158 -6.54 8.64 -11.67
CA GLY A 158 -6.30 7.30 -12.20
C GLY A 158 -4.97 6.65 -11.74
N GLU A 159 -4.21 7.26 -10.83
CA GLU A 159 -2.96 6.68 -10.35
C GLU A 159 -3.21 5.46 -9.45
N LEU A 160 -4.23 5.50 -8.59
CA LEU A 160 -4.57 4.34 -7.75
C LEU A 160 -4.95 3.12 -8.58
N ASP A 161 -5.69 3.30 -9.67
CA ASP A 161 -6.03 2.21 -10.60
C ASP A 161 -4.77 1.55 -11.17
N ARG A 162 -3.74 2.35 -11.51
CA ARG A 162 -2.45 1.84 -11.99
C ARG A 162 -1.66 1.13 -10.88
N LEU A 163 -1.67 1.70 -9.67
CA LEU A 163 -0.92 1.16 -8.53
C LEU A 163 -1.46 -0.18 -8.03
N VAL A 164 -2.75 -0.46 -8.19
CA VAL A 164 -3.36 -1.72 -7.74
C VAL A 164 -3.53 -2.76 -8.84
N LYS A 165 -3.31 -2.41 -10.11
CA LYS A 165 -3.68 -3.19 -11.31
C LYS A 165 -3.23 -4.65 -11.27
N ASP A 166 -2.01 -4.90 -10.86
CA ASP A 166 -1.37 -6.24 -10.81
C ASP A 166 -1.65 -7.01 -9.51
N LEU A 167 -2.45 -6.44 -8.61
CA LEU A 167 -2.83 -7.03 -7.32
C LEU A 167 -4.28 -7.53 -7.29
N LEU A 168 -5.02 -7.29 -8.35
CA LEU A 168 -6.47 -7.55 -8.46
C LEU A 168 -6.80 -8.95 -8.96
#